data_a9497bb2103bec7bbecf9e3f5b74a92f
#
_entry.id   a9497bb2103bec7bbecf9e3f5b74a92f
#
_cell.length_a   1.000
_cell.length_b   1.000
_cell.length_c   1.000
_cell.angle_alpha   90.00
_cell.angle_beta   90.00
_cell.angle_gamma   90.00
#
_symmetry.space_group_name_H-M   'P 1'
#
loop_
_entity.id
_entity.type
_entity.pdbx_description
1 polymer ?
#
loop_
_entity_poly.entity_id
_entity_poly.type
_entity_poly.pdbx_seq_one_letter_code
_entity_poly.pdbx_strand_id
1 'polypeptide(L)'
;MTLTARKSVLIVDDSAFIRHALCELFRQEADFEVCGEAENGKEGIDKAQALRPDLIVLDLSMPVMNGFDAARVLKRLMPAVPLILYSAFGEKLAEYQARLIGISEIVSKSEHPSALIHKARGLLYSAAA
;
A
#
# COMPACT_ATOMS: atom_id res chain seq x y z
N MET A 1 29.20 10.85 -2.86
CA MET A 1 28.08 10.50 -1.98
C MET A 1 27.04 9.71 -2.76
N THR A 2 26.72 8.56 -2.29
CA THR A 2 25.72 7.73 -2.95
C THR A 2 24.35 8.15 -2.49
N LEU A 3 23.51 8.56 -3.41
CA LEU A 3 22.13 8.86 -3.11
C LEU A 3 21.35 7.56 -3.05
N THR A 4 20.70 7.31 -1.94
CA THR A 4 19.80 6.18 -1.82
C THR A 4 18.61 6.40 -2.75
N ALA A 5 18.32 5.45 -3.60
CA ALA A 5 17.15 5.53 -4.45
C ALA A 5 15.88 5.58 -3.59
N ARG A 6 14.95 6.45 -3.96
CA ARG A 6 13.66 6.51 -3.29
C ARG A 6 12.90 5.22 -3.54
N LYS A 7 12.13 4.82 -2.54
CA LYS A 7 11.22 3.69 -2.70
C LYS A 7 9.91 4.16 -3.31
N SER A 8 9.46 3.49 -4.34
CA SER A 8 8.25 3.87 -5.06
C SER A 8 7.01 3.24 -4.44
N VAL A 9 5.96 4.04 -4.31
CA VAL A 9 4.70 3.65 -3.68
C VAL A 9 3.55 3.85 -4.65
N LEU A 10 2.73 2.83 -4.82
CA LEU A 10 1.47 2.91 -5.54
C LEU A 10 0.34 3.03 -4.52
N ILE A 11 -0.50 4.04 -4.68
CA ILE A 11 -1.64 4.29 -3.79
C ILE A 11 -2.93 3.88 -4.50
N VAL A 12 -3.68 2.96 -3.89
CA VAL A 12 -4.94 2.45 -4.45
C VAL A 12 -6.07 2.72 -3.46
N ASP A 13 -6.93 3.66 -3.79
CA ASP A 13 -8.07 4.07 -2.96
C ASP A 13 -9.10 4.73 -3.86
N ASP A 14 -10.39 4.40 -3.67
CA ASP A 14 -11.46 4.95 -4.51
C ASP A 14 -11.83 6.38 -4.15
N SER A 15 -11.48 6.84 -2.97
CA SER A 15 -11.70 8.22 -2.56
C SER A 15 -10.56 9.10 -3.07
N ALA A 16 -10.88 10.03 -3.97
CA ALA A 16 -9.88 10.99 -4.46
C ALA A 16 -9.30 11.82 -3.31
N PHE A 17 -10.13 12.18 -2.33
CA PHE A 17 -9.68 12.95 -1.17
C PHE A 17 -8.63 12.17 -0.36
N ILE A 18 -8.93 10.92 -0.02
CA ILE A 18 -8.01 10.08 0.75
C ILE A 18 -6.76 9.80 -0.07
N ARG A 19 -6.92 9.49 -1.34
CA ARG A 19 -5.81 9.18 -2.24
C ARG A 19 -4.82 10.36 -2.33
N HIS A 20 -5.34 11.57 -2.49
CA HIS A 20 -4.50 12.76 -2.52
C HIS A 20 -3.79 12.99 -1.19
N ALA A 21 -4.49 12.80 -0.08
CA ALA A 21 -3.89 12.96 1.25
C ALA A 21 -2.75 11.95 1.46
N LEU A 22 -2.93 10.71 1.04
CA LEU A 22 -1.87 9.70 1.14
C LEU A 22 -0.69 10.01 0.23
N CYS A 23 -0.95 10.49 -0.98
CA CYS A 23 0.13 10.90 -1.89
C CYS A 23 0.96 12.02 -1.29
N GLU A 24 0.31 13.04 -0.73
CA GLU A 24 1.02 14.15 -0.08
C GLU A 24 1.81 13.67 1.14
N LEU A 25 1.24 12.75 1.90
CA LEU A 25 1.92 12.18 3.06
C LEU A 25 3.25 11.53 2.66
N PHE A 26 3.26 10.72 1.62
CA PHE A 26 4.47 10.07 1.13
C PHE A 26 5.43 11.05 0.46
N ARG A 27 4.90 12.03 -0.28
CA ARG A 27 5.74 13.02 -0.97
C ARG A 27 6.52 13.92 0.00
N GLN A 28 6.04 14.10 1.23
CA GLN A 28 6.75 14.87 2.23
C GLN A 28 7.97 14.13 2.78
N GLU A 29 8.09 12.83 2.51
CA GLU A 29 9.20 12.02 2.97
C GLU A 29 10.25 11.89 1.87
N ALA A 30 11.50 12.22 2.18
CA ALA A 30 12.58 12.25 1.18
C ALA A 30 12.94 10.85 0.64
N ASP A 31 12.62 9.81 1.39
CA ASP A 31 12.95 8.43 1.04
C ASP A 31 11.86 7.70 0.24
N PHE A 32 10.75 8.38 -0.05
CA PHE A 32 9.66 7.82 -0.83
C PHE A 32 9.35 8.65 -2.07
N GLU A 33 8.79 8.00 -3.09
CA GLU A 33 8.16 8.66 -4.21
C GLU A 33 6.85 7.97 -4.53
N VAL A 34 5.84 8.71 -4.94
CA VAL A 34 4.58 8.14 -5.39
C VAL A 34 4.68 7.90 -6.88
N CYS A 35 4.70 6.64 -7.30
CA CYS A 35 4.84 6.30 -8.71
C CYS A 35 3.52 6.30 -9.46
N GLY A 36 2.40 6.23 -8.75
CA GLY A 36 1.09 6.23 -9.37
C GLY A 36 -0.05 6.12 -8.38
N GLU A 37 -1.25 6.29 -8.89
CA GLU A 37 -2.49 6.21 -8.15
C GLU A 37 -3.48 5.33 -8.92
N ALA A 38 -4.36 4.67 -8.19
CA ALA A 38 -5.45 3.91 -8.78
C ALA A 38 -6.71 4.06 -7.94
N GLU A 39 -7.88 3.98 -8.56
CA GLU A 39 -9.15 4.20 -7.87
C GLU A 39 -9.95 2.93 -7.61
N ASN A 40 -9.44 1.79 -8.02
CA ASN A 40 -10.04 0.48 -7.71
C ASN A 40 -8.97 -0.61 -7.82
N GLY A 41 -9.33 -1.81 -7.38
CA GLY A 41 -8.38 -2.93 -7.35
C GLY A 41 -7.89 -3.34 -8.72
N LYS A 42 -8.74 -3.33 -9.73
CA LYS A 42 -8.34 -3.71 -11.08
C LYS A 42 -7.33 -2.75 -11.66
N GLU A 43 -7.59 -1.44 -11.56
CA GLU A 43 -6.65 -0.42 -11.99
C GLU A 43 -5.34 -0.51 -11.21
N GLY A 44 -5.44 -0.83 -9.91
CA GLY A 44 -4.26 -1.02 -9.06
C GLY A 44 -3.37 -2.15 -9.55
N ILE A 45 -3.97 -3.28 -9.95
CA ILE A 45 -3.22 -4.40 -10.49
C ILE A 45 -2.54 -4.01 -11.81
N ASP A 46 -3.27 -3.36 -12.71
CA ASP A 46 -2.73 -2.94 -14.01
C ASP A 46 -1.55 -1.98 -13.81
N LYS A 47 -1.69 -1.01 -12.95
CA LYS A 47 -0.62 -0.04 -12.66
C LYS A 47 0.56 -0.66 -11.94
N ALA A 48 0.31 -1.61 -11.04
CA ALA A 48 1.40 -2.30 -10.36
C ALA A 48 2.27 -3.07 -11.36
N GLN A 49 1.66 -3.73 -12.32
CA GLN A 49 2.41 -4.45 -13.34
C GLN A 49 3.20 -3.51 -14.26
N ALA A 50 2.63 -2.37 -14.58
CA ALA A 50 3.28 -1.38 -15.45
C ALA A 50 4.40 -0.62 -14.73
N LEU A 51 4.17 -0.23 -13.49
CA LEU A 51 5.05 0.68 -12.75
C LEU A 51 6.06 -0.02 -11.83
N ARG A 52 5.79 -1.26 -11.48
CA ARG A 52 6.67 -2.06 -10.59
C ARG A 52 7.01 -1.33 -9.29
N PRO A 53 6.00 -0.98 -8.46
CA PRO A 53 6.27 -0.27 -7.22
C PRO A 53 7.01 -1.14 -6.20
N ASP A 54 7.69 -0.48 -5.27
CA ASP A 54 8.34 -1.14 -4.15
C ASP A 54 7.35 -1.45 -3.03
N LEU A 55 6.24 -0.72 -2.97
CA LEU A 55 5.20 -0.86 -1.96
C LEU A 55 3.84 -0.52 -2.58
N ILE A 56 2.81 -1.24 -2.18
CA ILE A 56 1.44 -0.92 -2.58
C ILE A 56 0.60 -0.70 -1.33
N VAL A 57 -0.08 0.45 -1.27
CA VAL A 57 -1.04 0.77 -0.22
C VAL A 57 -2.44 0.61 -0.82
N LEU A 58 -3.22 -0.29 -0.23
CA LEU A 58 -4.55 -0.67 -0.74
C LEU A 58 -5.64 -0.31 0.25
N ASP A 59 -6.68 0.34 -0.22
CA ASP A 59 -7.93 0.44 0.52
C ASP A 59 -8.67 -0.90 0.45
N LEU A 60 -9.38 -1.26 1.50
CA LEU A 60 -10.16 -2.50 1.53
C LEU A 60 -11.44 -2.38 0.71
N SER A 61 -12.22 -1.31 0.93
CA SER A 61 -13.53 -1.13 0.31
C SER A 61 -13.43 -0.29 -0.94
N MET A 62 -13.51 -0.93 -2.10
CA MET A 62 -13.44 -0.26 -3.39
C MET A 62 -14.44 -0.88 -4.36
N PRO A 63 -14.96 -0.11 -5.33
CA PRO A 63 -15.80 -0.68 -6.38
C PRO A 63 -14.95 -1.54 -7.34
N VAL A 64 -15.61 -2.33 -8.17
CA VAL A 64 -15.04 -3.19 -9.20
C VAL A 64 -14.28 -4.37 -8.59
N MET A 65 -13.28 -4.09 -7.74
CA MET A 65 -12.51 -5.13 -7.06
C MET A 65 -12.01 -4.56 -5.73
N ASN A 66 -12.37 -5.22 -4.63
CA ASN A 66 -11.96 -4.77 -3.29
C ASN A 66 -10.49 -5.08 -3.01
N GLY A 67 -10.01 -4.56 -1.88
CA GLY A 67 -8.60 -4.69 -1.52
C GLY A 67 -8.14 -6.12 -1.27
N PHE A 68 -8.98 -6.98 -0.72
CA PHE A 68 -8.61 -8.39 -0.52
C PHE A 68 -8.44 -9.13 -1.84
N ASP A 69 -9.38 -8.94 -2.75
CA ASP A 69 -9.30 -9.59 -4.06
C ASP A 69 -8.10 -9.09 -4.86
N ALA A 70 -7.85 -7.78 -4.82
CA ALA A 70 -6.68 -7.19 -5.45
C ALA A 70 -5.39 -7.75 -4.84
N ALA A 71 -5.34 -7.86 -3.51
CA ALA A 71 -4.17 -8.37 -2.81
C ALA A 71 -3.86 -9.82 -3.19
N ARG A 72 -4.89 -10.66 -3.33
CA ARG A 72 -4.70 -12.05 -3.75
C ARG A 72 -4.03 -12.13 -5.12
N VAL A 73 -4.48 -11.31 -6.06
CA VAL A 73 -3.91 -11.25 -7.41
C VAL A 73 -2.48 -10.72 -7.36
N LEU A 74 -2.27 -9.61 -6.65
CA LEU A 74 -0.96 -8.98 -6.54
C LEU A 74 0.07 -9.91 -5.89
N LYS A 75 -0.31 -10.65 -4.88
CA LYS A 75 0.59 -11.61 -4.22
C LYS A 75 0.98 -12.75 -5.14
N ARG A 76 0.11 -13.12 -6.05
CA ARG A 76 0.40 -14.14 -7.06
C ARG A 76 1.33 -13.61 -8.14
N LEU A 77 1.09 -12.38 -8.61
CA LEU A 77 1.85 -11.77 -9.70
C LEU A 77 3.18 -11.18 -9.24
N MET A 78 3.20 -10.60 -8.04
CA MET A 78 4.34 -9.85 -7.50
C MET A 78 4.58 -10.22 -6.04
N PRO A 79 4.96 -11.48 -5.76
CA PRO A 79 5.02 -11.98 -4.37
C PRO A 79 6.03 -11.26 -3.48
N ALA A 80 7.03 -10.62 -4.07
CA ALA A 80 8.06 -9.91 -3.31
C ALA A 80 7.65 -8.49 -2.91
N VAL A 81 6.59 -7.94 -3.51
CA VAL A 81 6.17 -6.57 -3.21
C VAL A 81 5.30 -6.55 -1.96
N PRO A 82 5.71 -5.84 -0.91
CA PRO A 82 4.89 -5.74 0.29
C PRO A 82 3.62 -4.95 0.04
N LEU A 83 2.55 -5.35 0.72
CA LEU A 83 1.25 -4.72 0.64
C LEU A 83 0.85 -4.23 2.04
N ILE A 84 0.39 -2.99 2.12
CA ILE A 84 -0.26 -2.45 3.31
C ILE A 84 -1.74 -2.28 3.01
N LEU A 85 -2.59 -2.88 3.83
CA LEU A 85 -4.02 -2.64 3.76
C LEU A 85 -4.35 -1.43 4.62
N TYR A 86 -4.94 -0.40 4.02
CA TYR A 86 -5.33 0.83 4.70
C TYR A 86 -6.85 0.85 4.81
N SER A 87 -7.38 0.56 5.99
CA SER A 87 -8.80 0.29 6.19
C SER A 87 -9.44 1.24 7.19
N ALA A 88 -10.72 1.57 6.95
CA ALA A 88 -11.48 2.40 7.88
C ALA A 88 -11.71 1.71 9.23
N PHE A 89 -11.72 0.39 9.25
CA PHE A 89 -12.00 -0.38 10.46
C PHE A 89 -10.91 -1.41 10.70
N GLY A 90 -10.33 -1.39 11.92
CA GLY A 90 -9.39 -2.40 12.34
C GLY A 90 -10.11 -3.62 12.93
N GLU A 91 -10.76 -4.39 12.12
CA GLU A 91 -11.46 -5.59 12.57
C GLU A 91 -10.51 -6.78 12.65
N LYS A 92 -10.64 -7.56 13.72
CA LYS A 92 -9.81 -8.76 13.90
C LYS A 92 -9.99 -9.77 12.76
N LEU A 93 -11.20 -9.86 12.21
CA LEU A 93 -11.47 -10.74 11.09
C LEU A 93 -10.70 -10.28 9.84
N ALA A 94 -10.64 -8.98 9.61
CA ALA A 94 -9.88 -8.42 8.49
C ALA A 94 -8.39 -8.71 8.65
N GLU A 95 -7.87 -8.62 9.87
CA GLU A 95 -6.47 -8.95 10.16
C GLU A 95 -6.18 -10.42 9.86
N TYR A 96 -7.07 -11.31 10.25
CA TYR A 96 -6.92 -12.73 9.99
C TYR A 96 -6.90 -13.03 8.49
N GLN A 97 -7.85 -12.47 7.74
CA GLN A 97 -7.93 -12.64 6.30
C GLN A 97 -6.70 -12.06 5.60
N ALA A 98 -6.23 -10.90 6.05
CA ALA A 98 -5.05 -10.27 5.50
C ALA A 98 -3.82 -11.16 5.65
N ARG A 99 -3.65 -11.78 6.81
CA ARG A 99 -2.53 -12.70 7.03
C ARG A 99 -2.59 -13.90 6.11
N LEU A 100 -3.77 -14.48 5.92
CA LEU A 100 -3.95 -15.63 5.03
C LEU A 100 -3.59 -15.30 3.59
N ILE A 101 -3.85 -14.08 3.16
CA ILE A 101 -3.54 -13.61 1.81
C ILE A 101 -2.06 -13.28 1.66
N GLY A 102 -1.40 -12.91 2.74
CA GLY A 102 -0.01 -12.47 2.71
C GLY A 102 0.17 -10.96 2.67
N ILE A 103 -0.84 -10.22 3.13
CA ILE A 103 -0.72 -8.78 3.30
C ILE A 103 0.25 -8.52 4.46
N SER A 104 1.22 -7.63 4.23
CA SER A 104 2.33 -7.42 5.15
C SER A 104 1.92 -6.69 6.43
N GLU A 105 1.07 -5.67 6.30
CA GLU A 105 0.63 -4.85 7.41
C GLU A 105 -0.78 -4.33 7.17
N ILE A 106 -1.49 -4.06 8.26
CA ILE A 106 -2.78 -3.36 8.24
C ILE A 106 -2.64 -2.09 9.04
N VAL A 107 -3.10 -0.98 8.45
CA VAL A 107 -3.16 0.32 9.12
C VAL A 107 -4.60 0.79 9.12
N SER A 108 -5.13 1.16 10.27
CA SER A 108 -6.45 1.74 10.38
C SER A 108 -6.42 3.21 9.94
N LYS A 109 -7.44 3.63 9.19
CA LYS A 109 -7.59 5.04 8.81
C LYS A 109 -7.83 5.95 10.03
N SER A 110 -8.16 5.39 11.19
CA SER A 110 -8.29 6.13 12.44
C SER A 110 -6.96 6.35 13.16
N GLU A 111 -5.90 5.64 12.79
CA GLU A 111 -4.58 5.87 13.35
C GLU A 111 -3.97 7.16 12.81
N HIS A 112 -3.02 7.72 13.56
CA HIS A 112 -2.30 8.89 13.08
C HIS A 112 -1.61 8.54 11.75
N PRO A 113 -1.61 9.43 10.75
CA PRO A 113 -0.99 9.15 9.45
C PRO A 113 0.46 8.72 9.52
N SER A 114 1.21 9.15 10.54
CA SER A 114 2.61 8.73 10.73
C SER A 114 2.75 7.21 10.91
N ALA A 115 1.70 6.53 11.37
CA ALA A 115 1.74 5.08 11.52
C ALA A 115 1.92 4.38 10.16
N LEU A 116 1.30 4.90 9.11
CA LEU A 116 1.45 4.36 7.77
C LEU A 116 2.89 4.50 7.28
N ILE A 117 3.48 5.68 7.43
CA ILE A 117 4.87 5.94 7.05
C ILE A 117 5.82 5.05 7.84
N HIS A 118 5.61 4.93 9.15
CA HIS A 118 6.45 4.11 10.01
C HIS A 118 6.43 2.64 9.57
N LYS A 119 5.24 2.10 9.30
CA LYS A 119 5.11 0.70 8.85
C LYS A 119 5.69 0.49 7.46
N ALA A 120 5.51 1.46 6.57
CA ALA A 120 6.10 1.42 5.23
C ALA A 120 7.63 1.35 5.32
N ARG A 121 8.24 2.17 6.16
CA ARG A 121 9.68 2.13 6.36
C ARG A 121 10.15 0.79 6.94
N GLY A 122 9.39 0.26 7.89
CA GLY A 122 9.70 -1.04 8.47
C GLY A 122 9.74 -2.16 7.45
N LEU A 123 8.85 -2.12 6.47
CA LEU A 123 8.79 -3.14 5.42
C LEU A 123 9.90 -3.00 4.38
N LEU A 124 10.29 -1.77 4.05
CA LEU A 124 11.21 -1.50 2.94
C LEU A 124 12.67 -1.33 3.38
N TYR A 125 12.87 -0.82 4.60
CA TYR A 125 14.19 -0.56 5.14
C TYR A 125 14.46 -1.35 6.41
N SER A 126 13.62 -2.33 6.72
CA SER A 126 13.93 -3.20 7.83
C SER A 126 15.30 -3.77 7.54
N ALA A 127 16.23 -3.42 8.38
CA ALA A 127 17.56 -3.90 8.24
C ALA A 127 17.52 -5.38 7.97
N ALA A 128 17.91 -5.77 6.80
CA ALA A 128 18.36 -7.11 6.63
C ALA A 128 19.54 -7.25 7.58
N ALA A 129 19.20 -7.42 8.81
CA ALA A 129 20.23 -7.60 9.78
C ALA A 129 20.97 -8.88 9.45
#